data_62bb504b64aa766ccfed554e10eaf8ed
#
_entry.id   62bb504b64aa766ccfed554e10eaf8ed
#
_cell.length_a   1.000
_cell.length_b   1.000
_cell.length_c   1.000
_cell.angle_alpha   90.00
_cell.angle_beta   90.00
_cell.angle_gamma   90.00
#
_symmetry.space_group_name_H-M   'P 1'
#
loop_
_entity.id
_entity.type
_entity.pdbx_description
1 polymer ?
#
loop_
_entity_poly.entity_id
_entity_poly.type
_entity_poly.pdbx_seq_one_letter_code
_entity_poly.pdbx_strand_id
1 'polypeptide(L)'
;MAAVKALNPKAEVARAQAALAVNISAARGLQDVLRMLPELFHWLPSQIQHPTASLIAKVATAQDDITGDGTTSNVLIIGELLKQADLYVSEGLHPRIIAEGFEAAKEKALAVLEEVKVTQEMDRETLINVARTSLRTKVHTELADLLTEAVVDAVLAISKPNEPIDLYMVEIMEMKHKTDSDTQLIRGLVMDHGARHPDMKKRVEDAYVLTCNVSLEYEKTEVNSGFFYKSAGEREKLVAAERKFIEDRVQKIIALKKKVCPSDEKGFVVINQKGIDPFSLDALAKEGIVALRRAKRRNMERLTLACGGIAMNSVDDLTPECLGHAGLVYEHTLGEEKYTFIEKCENPRSVTLLVKGPNKHTLTQIKDAVRDGLRAVKNAIEDGSVVSGAGAFEVAVADALVKHKPNVKGRAQLGVQAFADALLVIPKVLAQNSGYDPQETLLKLQTEYKESGQLVGVDLSTGEPMVAGEAGVWDNYSVKKQLLHSCTVIASNILLVDEIMRAGMSSLKG
;
A
#
# COMPACT_ATOMS: atom_id res chain seq x y z
N MET A 1 36.09 3.83 -46.47
CA MET A 1 35.34 5.10 -46.49
C MET A 1 33.87 4.76 -46.57
N ALA A 2 33.19 4.70 -45.45
CA ALA A 2 31.74 4.52 -45.43
C ALA A 2 31.08 5.90 -45.72
N ALA A 3 30.33 5.97 -46.80
CA ALA A 3 29.55 7.17 -47.14
C ALA A 3 28.49 7.38 -46.06
N VAL A 4 28.63 8.40 -45.23
CA VAL A 4 27.58 8.92 -44.38
C VAL A 4 26.50 9.45 -45.34
N LYS A 5 25.45 8.66 -45.56
CA LYS A 5 24.22 9.13 -46.19
C LYS A 5 23.70 10.27 -45.33
N ALA A 6 23.75 11.49 -45.83
CA ALA A 6 23.06 12.61 -45.22
C ALA A 6 21.57 12.24 -45.12
N LEU A 7 21.11 11.94 -43.93
CA LEU A 7 19.70 11.65 -43.66
C LEU A 7 18.87 12.92 -44.01
N ASN A 8 17.85 12.74 -44.81
CA ASN A 8 16.98 13.84 -45.22
C ASN A 8 16.18 14.30 -43.96
N PRO A 9 16.40 15.53 -43.46
CA PRO A 9 15.77 16.00 -42.22
C PRO A 9 14.25 15.96 -42.26
N LYS A 10 13.63 16.06 -43.43
CA LYS A 10 12.18 15.90 -43.59
C LYS A 10 11.72 14.44 -43.37
N ALA A 11 12.55 13.45 -43.73
CA ALA A 11 12.23 12.05 -43.55
C ALA A 11 12.38 11.63 -42.07
N GLU A 12 13.32 12.22 -41.36
CA GLU A 12 13.48 12.01 -39.90
C GLU A 12 12.32 12.59 -39.11
N VAL A 13 11.89 13.82 -39.42
CA VAL A 13 10.71 14.45 -38.82
C VAL A 13 9.45 13.61 -39.08
N ALA A 14 9.25 13.11 -40.28
CA ALA A 14 8.10 12.26 -40.60
C ALA A 14 8.11 10.92 -39.85
N ARG A 15 9.29 10.29 -39.63
CA ARG A 15 9.42 9.08 -38.86
C ARG A 15 9.15 9.32 -37.37
N ALA A 16 9.70 10.40 -36.82
CA ALA A 16 9.46 10.80 -35.42
C ALA A 16 7.97 11.10 -35.17
N GLN A 17 7.30 11.77 -36.12
CA GLN A 17 5.86 12.03 -36.06
C GLN A 17 5.04 10.73 -36.11
N ALA A 18 5.40 9.77 -36.93
CA ALA A 18 4.71 8.48 -37.02
C ALA A 18 4.88 7.66 -35.73
N ALA A 19 6.11 7.63 -35.21
CA ALA A 19 6.37 6.94 -33.92
C ALA A 19 5.62 7.59 -32.75
N LEU A 20 5.61 8.93 -32.71
CA LEU A 20 4.88 9.69 -31.69
C LEU A 20 3.37 9.44 -31.78
N ALA A 21 2.79 9.42 -32.98
CA ALA A 21 1.36 9.15 -33.18
C ALA A 21 0.95 7.76 -32.66
N VAL A 22 1.80 6.73 -32.86
CA VAL A 22 1.57 5.39 -32.32
C VAL A 22 1.64 5.40 -30.78
N ASN A 23 2.62 6.08 -30.19
CA ASN A 23 2.79 6.20 -28.75
C ASN A 23 1.61 6.92 -28.09
N ILE A 24 1.15 8.00 -28.71
CA ILE A 24 -0.01 8.77 -28.26
C ILE A 24 -1.29 7.92 -28.36
N SER A 25 -1.48 7.18 -29.46
CA SER A 25 -2.62 6.27 -29.60
C SER A 25 -2.63 5.20 -28.51
N ALA A 26 -1.47 4.65 -28.15
CA ALA A 26 -1.35 3.67 -27.08
C ALA A 26 -1.61 4.30 -25.69
N ALA A 27 -1.12 5.51 -25.45
CA ALA A 27 -1.38 6.25 -24.21
C ALA A 27 -2.86 6.62 -24.08
N ARG A 28 -3.52 7.06 -25.16
CA ARG A 28 -4.98 7.33 -25.20
C ARG A 28 -5.78 6.07 -24.92
N GLY A 29 -5.46 4.95 -25.54
CA GLY A 29 -6.15 3.67 -25.28
C GLY A 29 -6.06 3.25 -23.82
N LEU A 30 -4.91 3.42 -23.18
CA LEU A 30 -4.75 3.17 -21.74
C LEU A 30 -5.56 4.17 -20.90
N GLN A 31 -5.52 5.45 -21.26
CA GLN A 31 -6.28 6.51 -20.61
C GLN A 31 -7.80 6.25 -20.66
N ASP A 32 -8.32 5.85 -21.83
CA ASP A 32 -9.74 5.54 -21.99
C ASP A 32 -10.16 4.32 -21.18
N VAL A 33 -9.33 3.28 -21.12
CA VAL A 33 -9.60 2.10 -20.27
C VAL A 33 -9.62 2.48 -18.80
N LEU A 34 -8.71 3.31 -18.34
CA LEU A 34 -8.63 3.73 -16.94
C LEU A 34 -9.73 4.71 -16.53
N ARG A 35 -10.23 5.53 -17.45
CA ARG A 35 -11.42 6.34 -17.21
C ARG A 35 -12.66 5.50 -16.92
N MET A 36 -12.76 4.34 -17.57
CA MET A 36 -13.91 3.45 -17.43
C MET A 36 -13.78 2.49 -16.24
N LEU A 37 -12.57 2.07 -15.89
CA LEU A 37 -12.31 1.00 -14.93
C LEU A 37 -11.04 1.27 -14.10
N PRO A 38 -11.06 2.21 -13.16
CA PRO A 38 -9.91 2.54 -12.30
C PRO A 38 -9.39 1.33 -11.49
N GLU A 39 -10.28 0.41 -11.14
CA GLU A 39 -10.00 -0.75 -10.30
C GLU A 39 -9.15 -1.85 -10.98
N LEU A 40 -9.02 -1.80 -12.31
CA LEU A 40 -8.24 -2.79 -13.08
C LEU A 40 -6.73 -2.60 -13.01
N PHE A 41 -6.24 -1.58 -12.30
CA PHE A 41 -4.83 -1.18 -12.30
C PHE A 41 -3.87 -2.30 -11.84
N HIS A 42 -4.24 -3.09 -10.84
CA HIS A 42 -3.39 -4.17 -10.32
C HIS A 42 -3.19 -5.35 -11.30
N TRP A 43 -4.11 -5.53 -12.26
CA TRP A 43 -4.08 -6.65 -13.22
C TRP A 43 -3.52 -6.27 -14.61
N LEU A 44 -3.58 -4.99 -14.96
CA LEU A 44 -3.25 -4.47 -16.30
C LEU A 44 -1.76 -4.60 -16.71
N PRO A 45 -0.75 -4.37 -15.85
CA PRO A 45 0.64 -4.33 -16.31
C PRO A 45 1.14 -5.61 -16.98
N SER A 46 0.64 -6.77 -16.55
CA SER A 46 1.04 -8.08 -17.11
C SER A 46 0.35 -8.42 -18.43
N GLN A 47 -0.77 -7.76 -18.76
CA GLN A 47 -1.57 -8.03 -19.95
C GLN A 47 -1.36 -7.02 -21.08
N ILE A 48 -0.78 -5.85 -20.78
CA ILE A 48 -0.53 -4.80 -21.77
C ILE A 48 0.61 -5.22 -22.71
N GLN A 49 0.28 -5.34 -23.99
CA GLN A 49 1.25 -5.79 -25.00
C GLN A 49 2.09 -4.65 -25.59
N HIS A 50 1.57 -3.43 -25.63
CA HIS A 50 2.27 -2.29 -26.21
C HIS A 50 3.35 -1.77 -25.26
N PRO A 51 4.63 -1.64 -25.69
CA PRO A 51 5.73 -1.28 -24.78
C PRO A 51 5.53 0.07 -24.09
N THR A 52 5.07 1.10 -24.82
CA THR A 52 4.81 2.43 -24.24
C THR A 52 3.69 2.40 -23.20
N ALA A 53 2.58 1.74 -23.51
CA ALA A 53 1.49 1.60 -22.54
C ALA A 53 1.91 0.79 -21.32
N SER A 54 2.71 -0.27 -21.50
CA SER A 54 3.29 -1.04 -20.40
C SER A 54 4.23 -0.20 -19.53
N LEU A 55 5.03 0.71 -20.14
CA LEU A 55 5.89 1.63 -19.42
C LEU A 55 5.07 2.59 -18.54
N ILE A 56 4.03 3.20 -19.09
CA ILE A 56 3.14 4.11 -18.36
C ILE A 56 2.46 3.37 -17.20
N ALA A 57 1.95 2.17 -17.44
CA ALA A 57 1.33 1.35 -16.40
C ALA A 57 2.31 0.99 -15.27
N LYS A 58 3.57 0.64 -15.58
CA LYS A 58 4.60 0.36 -14.58
C LYS A 58 4.94 1.58 -13.73
N VAL A 59 4.95 2.78 -14.32
CA VAL A 59 5.19 4.02 -13.57
C VAL A 59 4.02 4.32 -12.63
N ALA A 60 2.80 4.07 -13.07
CA ALA A 60 1.64 4.21 -12.20
C ALA A 60 1.66 3.18 -11.05
N THR A 61 2.11 1.93 -11.30
CA THR A 61 2.33 0.95 -10.24
C THR A 61 3.43 1.42 -9.26
N ALA A 62 4.53 1.99 -9.77
CA ALA A 62 5.57 2.55 -8.91
C ALA A 62 5.07 3.74 -8.08
N GLN A 63 4.15 4.56 -8.62
CA GLN A 63 3.47 5.61 -7.87
C GLN A 63 2.67 5.00 -6.70
N ASP A 64 1.93 3.93 -6.96
CA ASP A 64 1.17 3.21 -5.93
C ASP A 64 2.08 2.64 -4.84
N ASP A 65 3.15 1.98 -5.22
CA ASP A 65 4.10 1.36 -4.28
C ASP A 65 4.72 2.40 -3.31
N ILE A 66 4.96 3.62 -3.78
CA ILE A 66 5.60 4.69 -3.00
C ILE A 66 4.56 5.47 -2.19
N THR A 67 3.47 5.90 -2.83
CA THR A 67 2.54 6.87 -2.23
C THR A 67 1.16 6.30 -1.90
N GLY A 68 0.75 5.18 -2.52
CA GLY A 68 -0.57 4.56 -2.34
C GLY A 68 -1.72 5.32 -3.00
N ASP A 69 -1.42 6.37 -3.78
CA ASP A 69 -2.44 7.18 -4.44
C ASP A 69 -1.88 7.87 -5.70
N GLY A 70 -2.77 8.48 -6.49
CA GLY A 70 -2.40 9.25 -7.69
C GLY A 70 -2.12 8.42 -8.94
N THR A 71 -2.38 7.13 -8.95
CA THR A 71 -2.13 6.21 -10.08
C THR A 71 -2.87 6.63 -11.35
N THR A 72 -4.16 6.88 -11.23
CA THR A 72 -5.02 7.33 -12.35
C THR A 72 -4.60 8.71 -12.83
N SER A 73 -4.33 9.64 -11.92
CA SER A 73 -3.85 10.99 -12.24
C SER A 73 -2.53 10.96 -13.01
N ASN A 74 -1.62 10.06 -12.65
CA ASN A 74 -0.35 9.87 -13.35
C ASN A 74 -0.57 9.52 -14.83
N VAL A 75 -1.41 8.53 -15.12
CA VAL A 75 -1.70 8.13 -16.50
C VAL A 75 -2.43 9.23 -17.29
N LEU A 76 -3.39 9.90 -16.65
CA LEU A 76 -4.15 10.98 -17.28
C LEU A 76 -3.24 12.15 -17.69
N ILE A 77 -2.35 12.58 -16.80
CA ILE A 77 -1.42 13.68 -17.08
C ILE A 77 -0.41 13.27 -18.15
N ILE A 78 0.20 12.07 -18.07
CA ILE A 78 1.13 11.61 -19.11
C ILE A 78 0.44 11.57 -20.48
N GLY A 79 -0.78 11.00 -20.55
CA GLY A 79 -1.55 10.93 -21.79
C GLY A 79 -1.86 12.31 -22.37
N GLU A 80 -2.25 13.28 -21.53
CA GLU A 80 -2.56 14.63 -21.98
C GLU A 80 -1.30 15.43 -22.34
N LEU A 81 -0.17 15.26 -21.61
CA LEU A 81 1.12 15.85 -21.98
C LEU A 81 1.55 15.41 -23.39
N LEU A 82 1.44 14.12 -23.69
CA LEU A 82 1.76 13.60 -25.01
C LEU A 82 0.81 14.12 -26.08
N LYS A 83 -0.47 14.25 -25.78
CA LYS A 83 -1.48 14.78 -26.71
C LYS A 83 -1.26 16.27 -26.99
N GLN A 84 -0.97 17.08 -25.99
CA GLN A 84 -0.63 18.49 -26.16
C GLN A 84 0.69 18.67 -26.92
N ALA A 85 1.68 17.81 -26.68
CA ALA A 85 2.93 17.80 -27.44
C ALA A 85 2.70 17.48 -28.92
N ASP A 86 1.81 16.55 -29.25
CA ASP A 86 1.48 16.16 -30.61
C ASP A 86 0.97 17.35 -31.45
N LEU A 87 0.17 18.23 -30.87
CA LEU A 87 -0.31 19.43 -31.52
C LEU A 87 0.86 20.31 -32.00
N TYR A 88 1.82 20.57 -31.11
CA TYR A 88 2.99 21.40 -31.46
C TYR A 88 4.00 20.70 -32.35
N VAL A 89 4.16 19.38 -32.24
CA VAL A 89 5.00 18.61 -33.17
C VAL A 89 4.40 18.60 -34.57
N SER A 90 3.09 18.50 -34.67
CA SER A 90 2.36 18.60 -35.97
C SER A 90 2.53 19.97 -36.64
N GLU A 91 2.69 21.02 -35.83
CA GLU A 91 3.01 22.39 -36.29
C GLU A 91 4.51 22.58 -36.64
N GLY A 92 5.35 21.55 -36.45
CA GLY A 92 6.77 21.56 -36.81
C GLY A 92 7.72 21.91 -35.65
N LEU A 93 7.26 21.90 -34.41
CA LEU A 93 8.14 22.07 -33.24
C LEU A 93 8.87 20.77 -32.94
N HIS A 94 10.18 20.84 -32.72
CA HIS A 94 10.98 19.67 -32.43
C HIS A 94 10.67 19.14 -31.03
N PRO A 95 10.47 17.81 -30.84
CA PRO A 95 10.13 17.20 -29.54
C PRO A 95 11.08 17.58 -28.39
N ARG A 96 12.36 17.75 -28.65
CA ARG A 96 13.34 18.17 -27.66
C ARG A 96 13.03 19.53 -27.03
N ILE A 97 12.52 20.48 -27.84
CA ILE A 97 12.17 21.82 -27.35
C ILE A 97 10.96 21.75 -26.42
N ILE A 98 10.03 20.85 -26.72
CA ILE A 98 8.85 20.59 -25.88
C ILE A 98 9.31 19.97 -24.55
N ALA A 99 10.21 18.99 -24.59
CA ALA A 99 10.76 18.35 -23.39
C ALA A 99 11.53 19.35 -22.51
N GLU A 100 12.30 20.27 -23.09
CA GLU A 100 12.93 21.39 -22.36
C GLU A 100 11.88 22.30 -21.70
N GLY A 101 10.76 22.54 -22.37
CA GLY A 101 9.62 23.29 -21.81
C GLY A 101 8.92 22.55 -20.66
N PHE A 102 8.79 21.23 -20.77
CA PHE A 102 8.24 20.39 -19.69
C PHE A 102 9.11 20.42 -18.45
N GLU A 103 10.43 20.39 -18.61
CA GLU A 103 11.36 20.46 -17.47
C GLU A 103 11.25 21.81 -16.77
N ALA A 104 11.24 22.93 -17.50
CA ALA A 104 11.04 24.26 -16.95
C ALA A 104 9.68 24.41 -16.24
N ALA A 105 8.62 23.81 -16.81
CA ALA A 105 7.30 23.79 -16.20
C ALA A 105 7.27 23.00 -14.90
N LYS A 106 7.90 21.82 -14.86
CA LYS A 106 8.02 20.99 -13.65
C LYS A 106 8.71 21.75 -12.52
N GLU A 107 9.85 22.40 -12.79
CA GLU A 107 10.56 23.18 -11.77
C GLU A 107 9.67 24.27 -11.17
N LYS A 108 8.94 25.02 -12.01
CA LYS A 108 8.00 26.03 -11.51
C LYS A 108 6.81 25.40 -10.79
N ALA A 109 6.26 24.29 -11.29
CA ALA A 109 5.16 23.59 -10.62
C ALA A 109 5.54 23.08 -9.22
N LEU A 110 6.77 22.58 -9.05
CA LEU A 110 7.30 22.18 -7.76
C LEU A 110 7.47 23.39 -6.81
N ALA A 111 7.92 24.54 -7.33
CA ALA A 111 8.00 25.75 -6.54
C ALA A 111 6.60 26.21 -6.07
N VAL A 112 5.60 26.16 -6.94
CA VAL A 112 4.21 26.47 -6.56
C VAL A 112 3.69 25.46 -5.53
N LEU A 113 4.03 24.18 -5.64
CA LEU A 113 3.66 23.15 -4.66
C LEU A 113 4.18 23.51 -3.26
N GLU A 114 5.42 24.03 -3.16
CA GLU A 114 5.98 24.51 -1.89
C GLU A 114 5.27 25.77 -1.35
N GLU A 115 4.75 26.61 -2.24
CA GLU A 115 4.03 27.84 -1.86
C GLU A 115 2.61 27.54 -1.36
N VAL A 116 1.91 26.56 -1.99
CA VAL A 116 0.49 26.29 -1.69
C VAL A 116 0.26 25.16 -0.69
N LYS A 117 1.30 24.42 -0.29
CA LYS A 117 1.17 23.38 0.72
C LYS A 117 0.75 23.99 2.06
N VAL A 118 -0.15 23.31 2.75
CA VAL A 118 -0.57 23.65 4.09
C VAL A 118 0.27 22.83 5.08
N THR A 119 1.15 23.51 5.80
CA THR A 119 1.95 22.89 6.86
C THR A 119 1.28 23.16 8.19
N GLN A 120 0.78 22.10 8.81
CA GLN A 120 0.12 22.18 10.12
C GLN A 120 0.40 20.90 10.91
N GLU A 121 0.15 20.95 12.20
CA GLU A 121 0.16 19.74 13.02
C GLU A 121 -0.95 18.81 12.52
N MET A 122 -0.58 17.55 12.23
CA MET A 122 -1.51 16.54 11.72
C MET A 122 -2.39 16.03 12.86
N ASP A 123 -3.43 16.79 13.18
CA ASP A 123 -4.44 16.37 14.15
C ASP A 123 -5.28 15.20 13.62
N ARG A 124 -6.01 14.55 14.52
CA ARG A 124 -6.83 13.37 14.14
C ARG A 124 -7.90 13.73 13.10
N GLU A 125 -8.44 14.95 13.12
CA GLU A 125 -9.48 15.37 12.18
C GLU A 125 -8.91 15.53 10.75
N THR A 126 -7.76 16.16 10.62
CA THR A 126 -7.05 16.27 9.32
C THR A 126 -6.71 14.90 8.77
N LEU A 127 -6.20 13.98 9.59
CA LEU A 127 -5.89 12.60 9.16
C LEU A 127 -7.14 11.83 8.71
N ILE A 128 -8.28 12.05 9.40
CA ILE A 128 -9.58 11.48 8.98
C ILE A 128 -9.96 12.04 7.60
N ASN A 129 -9.82 13.32 7.35
CA ASN A 129 -10.14 13.94 6.07
C ASN A 129 -9.24 13.43 4.94
N VAL A 130 -7.94 13.27 5.18
CA VAL A 130 -6.99 12.69 4.21
C VAL A 130 -7.37 11.22 3.90
N ALA A 131 -7.59 10.40 4.91
CA ALA A 131 -7.98 9.00 4.74
C ALA A 131 -9.33 8.87 4.02
N ARG A 132 -10.31 9.70 4.38
CA ARG A 132 -11.65 9.73 3.76
C ARG A 132 -11.55 10.08 2.28
N THR A 133 -10.75 11.08 1.92
CA THR A 133 -10.53 11.48 0.52
C THR A 133 -9.99 10.31 -0.30
N SER A 134 -9.01 9.56 0.22
CA SER A 134 -8.45 8.40 -0.47
C SER A 134 -9.42 7.22 -0.53
N LEU A 135 -10.10 6.86 0.57
CA LEU A 135 -10.95 5.67 0.66
C LEU A 135 -12.27 5.80 -0.12
N ARG A 136 -12.90 6.98 -0.12
CA ARG A 136 -14.15 7.21 -0.84
C ARG A 136 -14.04 7.09 -2.36
N THR A 137 -12.82 7.13 -2.90
CA THR A 137 -12.57 6.88 -4.33
C THR A 137 -12.51 5.39 -4.70
N LYS A 138 -12.44 4.48 -3.71
CA LYS A 138 -12.14 3.05 -3.91
C LYS A 138 -13.24 2.11 -3.44
N VAL A 139 -13.99 2.53 -2.42
CA VAL A 139 -15.11 1.77 -1.86
C VAL A 139 -16.32 2.67 -1.63
N HIS A 140 -17.49 2.07 -1.47
CA HIS A 140 -18.74 2.85 -1.25
C HIS A 140 -18.68 3.64 0.06
N THR A 141 -19.42 4.74 0.12
CA THR A 141 -19.31 5.79 1.14
C THR A 141 -19.44 5.28 2.57
N GLU A 142 -20.42 4.42 2.85
CA GLU A 142 -20.65 3.89 4.21
C GLU A 142 -19.47 3.06 4.72
N LEU A 143 -18.93 2.19 3.88
CA LEU A 143 -17.75 1.40 4.21
C LEU A 143 -16.49 2.27 4.28
N ALA A 144 -16.34 3.25 3.39
CA ALA A 144 -15.22 4.18 3.40
C ALA A 144 -15.14 4.95 4.72
N ASP A 145 -16.27 5.44 5.22
CA ASP A 145 -16.34 6.21 6.48
C ASP A 145 -15.97 5.33 7.69
N LEU A 146 -16.44 4.08 7.72
CA LEU A 146 -16.06 3.11 8.74
C LEU A 146 -14.56 2.77 8.71
N LEU A 147 -14.04 2.53 7.50
CA LEU A 147 -12.62 2.21 7.31
C LEU A 147 -11.71 3.40 7.63
N THR A 148 -12.19 4.63 7.42
CA THR A 148 -11.41 5.85 7.68
C THR A 148 -10.97 5.92 9.15
N GLU A 149 -11.90 5.74 10.09
CA GLU A 149 -11.57 5.75 11.50
C GLU A 149 -10.63 4.60 11.89
N ALA A 150 -10.92 3.40 11.39
CA ALA A 150 -10.09 2.22 11.66
C ALA A 150 -8.66 2.37 11.13
N VAL A 151 -8.49 2.96 9.94
CA VAL A 151 -7.18 3.19 9.32
C VAL A 151 -6.38 4.24 10.09
N VAL A 152 -7.00 5.37 10.46
CA VAL A 152 -6.34 6.44 11.24
C VAL A 152 -5.92 5.92 12.61
N ASP A 153 -6.81 5.24 13.32
CA ASP A 153 -6.50 4.66 14.64
C ASP A 153 -5.43 3.58 14.56
N ALA A 154 -5.38 2.79 13.46
CA ALA A 154 -4.34 1.80 13.23
C ALA A 154 -2.96 2.46 13.08
N VAL A 155 -2.85 3.51 12.27
CA VAL A 155 -1.58 4.21 12.05
C VAL A 155 -1.12 4.93 13.31
N LEU A 156 -2.02 5.60 14.02
CA LEU A 156 -1.69 6.27 15.28
C LEU A 156 -1.24 5.29 16.37
N ALA A 157 -1.80 4.08 16.40
CA ALA A 157 -1.39 3.04 17.37
C ALA A 157 0.05 2.54 17.15
N ILE A 158 0.51 2.48 15.90
CA ILE A 158 1.86 2.01 15.55
C ILE A 158 2.88 3.14 15.48
N SER A 159 2.42 4.39 15.35
CA SER A 159 3.29 5.58 15.23
C SER A 159 4.12 5.78 16.49
N LYS A 160 5.39 6.13 16.29
CA LYS A 160 6.30 6.52 17.36
C LYS A 160 6.89 7.90 17.06
N PRO A 161 7.07 8.74 18.08
CA PRO A 161 7.70 10.05 17.89
C PRO A 161 9.11 9.90 17.28
N ASN A 162 9.39 10.63 16.21
CA ASN A 162 10.70 10.70 15.55
C ASN A 162 11.21 9.38 14.93
N GLU A 163 10.36 8.37 14.74
CA GLU A 163 10.70 7.16 13.99
C GLU A 163 9.82 7.07 12.74
N PRO A 164 10.34 6.54 11.61
CA PRO A 164 9.51 6.29 10.43
C PRO A 164 8.43 5.26 10.75
N ILE A 165 7.24 5.45 10.20
CA ILE A 165 6.10 4.57 10.44
C ILE A 165 6.25 3.30 9.59
N ASP A 166 6.31 2.15 10.25
CA ASP A 166 6.35 0.86 9.58
C ASP A 166 4.95 0.24 9.47
N LEU A 167 4.35 0.35 8.29
CA LEU A 167 3.02 -0.19 8.00
C LEU A 167 2.95 -1.73 8.07
N TYR A 168 4.09 -2.43 8.10
CA TYR A 168 4.09 -3.88 8.32
C TYR A 168 3.61 -4.26 9.73
N MET A 169 3.56 -3.32 10.66
CA MET A 169 3.02 -3.54 12.00
C MET A 169 1.49 -3.53 12.02
N VAL A 170 0.83 -3.12 10.94
CA VAL A 170 -0.61 -3.31 10.73
C VAL A 170 -0.83 -4.59 9.93
N GLU A 171 -1.36 -5.64 10.56
CA GLU A 171 -1.80 -6.84 9.85
C GLU A 171 -3.17 -6.61 9.23
N ILE A 172 -3.32 -6.95 7.95
CA ILE A 172 -4.62 -6.97 7.29
C ILE A 172 -5.05 -8.42 7.15
N MET A 173 -5.99 -8.83 8.00
CA MET A 173 -6.53 -10.19 8.02
C MET A 173 -7.86 -10.24 7.27
N GLU A 174 -7.96 -11.15 6.31
CA GLU A 174 -9.17 -11.39 5.53
C GLU A 174 -10.02 -12.47 6.18
N MET A 175 -11.30 -12.21 6.39
CA MET A 175 -12.26 -13.18 6.92
C MET A 175 -13.53 -13.18 6.08
N LYS A 176 -13.93 -14.33 5.56
CA LYS A 176 -15.22 -14.46 4.87
C LYS A 176 -16.35 -14.24 5.87
N HIS A 177 -17.24 -13.30 5.59
CA HIS A 177 -18.38 -12.96 6.43
C HIS A 177 -19.56 -12.53 5.56
N LYS A 178 -20.75 -12.41 6.16
CA LYS A 178 -21.96 -12.03 5.44
C LYS A 178 -21.91 -10.59 4.92
N THR A 179 -21.35 -9.68 5.70
CA THR A 179 -21.29 -8.25 5.41
C THR A 179 -19.86 -7.72 5.52
N ASP A 180 -19.56 -6.71 4.77
CA ASP A 180 -18.31 -5.95 4.79
C ASP A 180 -18.32 -4.86 5.88
N SER A 181 -19.49 -4.37 6.27
CA SER A 181 -19.70 -3.40 7.35
C SER A 181 -19.26 -3.89 8.74
N ASP A 182 -19.05 -5.20 8.90
CA ASP A 182 -18.49 -5.79 10.13
C ASP A 182 -16.95 -5.73 10.20
N THR A 183 -16.30 -5.09 9.24
CA THR A 183 -14.86 -4.83 9.23
C THR A 183 -14.49 -3.96 10.44
N GLN A 184 -13.44 -4.33 11.17
CA GLN A 184 -13.08 -3.65 12.42
C GLN A 184 -11.57 -3.66 12.70
N LEU A 185 -11.14 -2.67 13.47
CA LEU A 185 -9.78 -2.62 14.02
C LEU A 185 -9.71 -3.43 15.32
N ILE A 186 -8.78 -4.36 15.37
CA ILE A 186 -8.45 -5.13 16.58
C ILE A 186 -7.14 -4.59 17.16
N ARG A 187 -7.20 -4.06 18.37
CA ARG A 187 -5.99 -3.61 19.10
C ARG A 187 -5.27 -4.82 19.69
N GLY A 188 -4.54 -5.50 18.84
CA GLY A 188 -3.89 -6.77 19.10
C GLY A 188 -3.66 -7.53 17.82
N LEU A 189 -3.51 -8.84 17.90
CA LEU A 189 -3.21 -9.69 16.76
C LEU A 189 -4.29 -10.74 16.51
N VAL A 190 -4.68 -10.92 15.26
CA VAL A 190 -5.51 -12.04 14.80
C VAL A 190 -4.65 -12.99 13.99
N MET A 191 -4.70 -14.27 14.32
CA MET A 191 -3.95 -15.33 13.64
C MET A 191 -4.89 -16.23 12.86
N ASP A 192 -4.48 -16.63 11.65
CA ASP A 192 -5.23 -17.47 10.71
C ASP A 192 -5.19 -18.97 11.04
N HIS A 193 -4.96 -19.31 12.29
CA HIS A 193 -4.97 -20.68 12.77
C HIS A 193 -5.36 -20.74 14.26
N GLY A 194 -5.78 -21.91 14.70
CA GLY A 194 -6.22 -22.16 16.07
C GLY A 194 -5.50 -23.34 16.70
N ALA A 195 -5.87 -23.64 17.95
CA ALA A 195 -5.41 -24.80 18.67
C ALA A 195 -5.75 -26.10 17.92
N ARG A 196 -4.80 -27.03 17.91
CA ARG A 196 -4.95 -28.32 17.20
C ARG A 196 -5.36 -29.47 18.12
N HIS A 197 -5.39 -29.23 19.43
CA HIS A 197 -5.85 -30.23 20.40
C HIS A 197 -7.28 -29.95 20.89
N PRO A 198 -8.19 -30.93 20.93
CA PRO A 198 -9.59 -30.69 21.25
C PRO A 198 -9.82 -30.22 22.68
N ASP A 199 -8.97 -30.65 23.64
CA ASP A 199 -9.11 -30.34 25.07
C ASP A 199 -8.47 -29.00 25.47
N MET A 200 -7.89 -28.25 24.52
CA MET A 200 -7.38 -26.91 24.79
C MET A 200 -8.53 -25.92 25.02
N LYS A 201 -8.37 -25.06 26.01
CA LYS A 201 -9.31 -23.97 26.28
C LYS A 201 -9.48 -23.09 25.07
N LYS A 202 -10.72 -22.79 24.66
CA LYS A 202 -11.04 -21.92 23.52
C LYS A 202 -11.05 -20.45 23.87
N ARG A 203 -11.08 -20.11 25.13
CA ARG A 203 -11.07 -18.76 25.69
C ARG A 203 -10.25 -18.71 26.96
N VAL A 204 -9.38 -17.72 27.04
CA VAL A 204 -8.48 -17.52 28.19
C VAL A 204 -8.43 -16.02 28.46
N GLU A 205 -8.66 -15.64 29.71
CA GLU A 205 -8.60 -14.24 30.14
C GLU A 205 -7.33 -14.00 30.96
N ASP A 206 -6.85 -12.77 30.99
CA ASP A 206 -5.63 -12.34 31.70
C ASP A 206 -4.45 -13.30 31.45
N ALA A 207 -4.08 -13.47 30.18
CA ALA A 207 -3.16 -14.49 29.72
C ALA A 207 -1.73 -13.99 29.60
N TYR A 208 -0.79 -14.72 30.14
CA TYR A 208 0.62 -14.61 29.80
C TYR A 208 0.89 -15.27 28.43
N VAL A 209 1.63 -14.60 27.58
CA VAL A 209 1.93 -15.07 26.22
C VAL A 209 3.42 -15.37 26.09
N LEU A 210 3.76 -16.63 25.87
CA LEU A 210 5.11 -17.07 25.55
C LEU A 210 5.25 -17.15 24.02
N THR A 211 6.09 -16.31 23.46
CA THR A 211 6.44 -16.32 22.04
C THR A 211 7.77 -17.02 21.85
N CYS A 212 7.82 -18.13 21.10
CA CYS A 212 9.03 -18.90 20.92
C CYS A 212 9.23 -19.47 19.52
N ASN A 213 10.50 -19.73 19.18
CA ASN A 213 10.93 -20.35 17.94
C ASN A 213 11.75 -21.62 18.23
N VAL A 214 11.13 -22.55 18.94
CA VAL A 214 11.78 -23.78 19.41
C VAL A 214 11.07 -24.98 18.84
N SER A 215 11.82 -25.95 18.30
CA SER A 215 11.21 -27.21 17.87
C SER A 215 10.80 -28.03 19.07
N LEU A 216 9.50 -28.32 19.17
CA LEU A 216 8.86 -29.21 20.14
C LEU A 216 8.27 -30.43 19.40
N GLU A 217 8.82 -30.76 18.24
CA GLU A 217 8.52 -31.96 17.47
C GLU A 217 9.81 -32.68 17.09
N TYR A 218 9.70 -33.95 16.74
CA TYR A 218 10.81 -34.70 16.21
C TYR A 218 11.19 -34.16 14.84
N GLU A 219 12.37 -33.60 14.74
CA GLU A 219 12.95 -33.12 13.45
C GLU A 219 14.10 -34.03 13.05
N LYS A 220 14.15 -34.44 11.77
CA LYS A 220 15.36 -34.99 11.17
C LYS A 220 16.47 -33.95 11.27
N THR A 221 17.67 -34.39 11.66
CA THR A 221 18.86 -33.52 11.63
C THR A 221 19.07 -32.96 10.22
N GLU A 222 19.36 -31.66 10.11
CA GLU A 222 19.63 -30.99 8.81
C GLU A 222 20.88 -31.56 8.12
N VAL A 223 21.78 -32.17 8.87
CA VAL A 223 22.94 -32.89 8.36
C VAL A 223 22.58 -34.36 8.20
N ASN A 224 22.95 -35.00 7.08
CA ASN A 224 22.82 -36.44 6.86
C ASN A 224 23.70 -37.23 7.86
N SER A 225 23.37 -37.16 9.14
CA SER A 225 24.00 -37.97 10.19
C SER A 225 23.26 -39.29 10.29
N GLY A 226 23.89 -40.37 9.84
CA GLY A 226 23.37 -41.71 10.07
C GLY A 226 23.82 -42.17 11.45
N PHE A 227 22.87 -42.56 12.30
CA PHE A 227 23.18 -43.29 13.53
C PHE A 227 23.27 -44.78 13.20
N PHE A 228 24.42 -45.35 13.47
CA PHE A 228 24.64 -46.80 13.34
C PHE A 228 24.39 -47.44 14.69
N TYR A 229 23.38 -48.33 14.78
CA TYR A 229 23.12 -49.15 15.95
C TYR A 229 23.30 -50.62 15.60
N LYS A 230 23.87 -51.36 16.55
CA LYS A 230 24.19 -52.81 16.40
C LYS A 230 23.10 -53.72 16.91
N SER A 231 22.16 -53.20 17.68
CA SER A 231 21.08 -54.01 18.30
C SER A 231 19.77 -53.24 18.34
N ALA A 232 18.65 -53.97 18.42
CA ALA A 232 17.31 -53.41 18.60
C ALA A 232 17.19 -52.59 19.91
N GLY A 233 17.88 -53.03 20.99
CA GLY A 233 17.86 -52.32 22.26
C GLY A 233 18.60 -50.99 22.22
N GLU A 234 19.64 -50.83 21.38
CA GLU A 234 20.29 -49.52 21.19
C GLU A 234 19.40 -48.55 20.43
N ARG A 235 18.63 -49.05 19.47
CA ARG A 235 17.62 -48.27 18.75
C ARG A 235 16.53 -47.75 19.68
N GLU A 236 16.00 -48.63 20.57
CA GLU A 236 14.97 -48.24 21.54
C GLU A 236 15.49 -47.18 22.51
N LYS A 237 16.74 -47.31 23.01
CA LYS A 237 17.38 -46.29 23.84
C LYS A 237 17.53 -44.96 23.15
N LEU A 238 17.88 -44.96 21.88
CA LEU A 238 17.98 -43.71 21.07
C LEU A 238 16.62 -43.04 20.96
N VAL A 239 15.58 -43.76 20.56
CA VAL A 239 14.20 -43.25 20.47
C VAL A 239 13.70 -42.72 21.81
N ALA A 240 14.00 -43.42 22.91
CA ALA A 240 13.66 -42.98 24.25
C ALA A 240 14.39 -41.69 24.66
N ALA A 241 15.68 -41.57 24.30
CA ALA A 241 16.47 -40.35 24.56
C ALA A 241 15.94 -39.12 23.76
N GLU A 242 15.57 -39.32 22.49
CA GLU A 242 14.98 -38.28 21.67
C GLU A 242 13.63 -37.80 22.21
N ARG A 243 12.76 -38.73 22.63
CA ARG A 243 11.47 -38.37 23.26
C ARG A 243 11.70 -37.62 24.59
N LYS A 244 12.59 -38.08 25.42
CA LYS A 244 12.93 -37.42 26.68
C LYS A 244 13.44 -36.01 26.47
N PHE A 245 14.24 -35.76 25.42
CA PHE A 245 14.74 -34.43 25.11
C PHE A 245 13.61 -33.44 24.80
N ILE A 246 12.57 -33.89 24.06
CA ILE A 246 11.40 -33.06 23.78
C ILE A 246 10.54 -32.87 25.01
N GLU A 247 10.32 -33.95 25.81
CA GLU A 247 9.60 -33.90 27.07
C GLU A 247 10.25 -32.90 28.04
N ASP A 248 11.57 -32.94 28.20
CA ASP A 248 12.30 -32.02 29.07
C ASP A 248 12.09 -30.54 28.67
N ARG A 249 12.02 -30.24 27.37
CA ARG A 249 11.68 -28.89 26.86
C ARG A 249 10.27 -28.48 27.24
N VAL A 250 9.30 -29.37 27.04
CA VAL A 250 7.89 -29.11 27.42
C VAL A 250 7.75 -28.94 28.93
N GLN A 251 8.47 -29.72 29.74
CA GLN A 251 8.46 -29.60 31.21
C GLN A 251 9.01 -28.24 31.66
N LYS A 252 10.01 -27.67 31.00
CA LYS A 252 10.49 -26.30 31.28
C LYS A 252 9.41 -25.25 31.08
N ILE A 253 8.63 -25.37 30.01
CA ILE A 253 7.49 -24.46 29.72
C ILE A 253 6.42 -24.63 30.81
N ILE A 254 6.09 -25.87 31.20
CA ILE A 254 5.13 -26.15 32.25
C ILE A 254 5.61 -25.61 33.61
N ALA A 255 6.90 -25.76 33.93
CA ALA A 255 7.49 -25.21 35.14
C ALA A 255 7.40 -23.68 35.19
N LEU A 256 7.65 -22.99 34.06
CA LEU A 256 7.44 -21.53 33.96
C LEU A 256 5.98 -21.16 34.22
N LYS A 257 5.02 -21.86 33.58
CA LYS A 257 3.58 -21.62 33.84
C LYS A 257 3.26 -21.77 35.33
N LYS A 258 3.69 -22.83 35.99
CA LYS A 258 3.45 -23.06 37.43
C LYS A 258 4.06 -21.98 38.33
N LYS A 259 5.18 -21.38 37.88
CA LYS A 259 5.83 -20.27 38.59
C LYS A 259 5.06 -18.97 38.48
N VAL A 260 4.51 -18.68 37.27
CA VAL A 260 3.88 -17.38 36.93
C VAL A 260 2.38 -17.40 37.22
N CYS A 261 1.72 -18.55 37.03
CA CYS A 261 0.28 -18.74 37.22
C CYS A 261 0.05 -19.78 38.37
N PRO A 262 0.18 -19.40 39.62
CA PRO A 262 -0.06 -20.34 40.76
C PRO A 262 -1.55 -20.65 40.95
N SER A 263 -2.45 -19.82 40.43
CA SER A 263 -3.91 -20.04 40.43
C SER A 263 -4.44 -20.19 39.01
N ASP A 264 -5.60 -20.82 38.85
CA ASP A 264 -6.29 -20.97 37.55
C ASP A 264 -6.94 -19.68 37.03
N GLU A 265 -6.84 -18.57 37.76
CA GLU A 265 -7.40 -17.28 37.38
C GLU A 265 -6.65 -16.66 36.18
N LYS A 266 -5.34 -16.90 36.07
CA LYS A 266 -4.50 -16.39 34.97
C LYS A 266 -4.26 -17.46 33.93
N GLY A 267 -4.41 -17.08 32.68
CA GLY A 267 -4.17 -17.96 31.55
C GLY A 267 -2.71 -18.00 31.11
N PHE A 268 -2.37 -19.04 30.36
CA PHE A 268 -1.06 -19.19 29.76
C PHE A 268 -1.19 -19.66 28.31
N VAL A 269 -0.58 -18.91 27.38
CA VAL A 269 -0.63 -19.19 25.96
C VAL A 269 0.78 -19.32 25.41
N VAL A 270 1.03 -20.36 24.62
CA VAL A 270 2.30 -20.60 23.94
C VAL A 270 2.09 -20.43 22.43
N ILE A 271 2.84 -19.54 21.81
CA ILE A 271 2.80 -19.33 20.37
C ILE A 271 4.17 -19.65 19.80
N ASN A 272 4.24 -20.78 19.10
CA ASN A 272 5.49 -21.31 18.57
C ASN A 272 5.56 -21.18 17.06
N GLN A 273 6.67 -20.69 16.53
CA GLN A 273 6.95 -20.62 15.09
C GLN A 273 7.23 -22.02 14.50
N LYS A 274 7.86 -22.89 15.26
CA LYS A 274 8.14 -24.28 14.86
C LYS A 274 6.96 -25.20 15.20
N GLY A 275 7.09 -26.47 14.85
CA GLY A 275 6.08 -27.47 15.14
C GLY A 275 6.04 -27.89 16.63
N ILE A 276 4.91 -28.44 17.03
CA ILE A 276 4.68 -29.06 18.34
C ILE A 276 4.08 -30.44 18.08
N ASP A 277 4.70 -31.46 18.62
CA ASP A 277 4.26 -32.86 18.51
C ASP A 277 2.91 -33.09 19.20
N PRO A 278 2.05 -34.00 18.73
CA PRO A 278 0.78 -34.31 19.39
C PRO A 278 0.89 -34.69 20.86
N PHE A 279 1.91 -35.45 21.27
CA PHE A 279 2.15 -35.77 22.65
C PHE A 279 2.50 -34.54 23.51
N SER A 280 3.28 -33.63 22.94
CA SER A 280 3.60 -32.34 23.58
C SER A 280 2.37 -31.44 23.70
N LEU A 281 1.50 -31.44 22.71
CA LEU A 281 0.22 -30.72 22.75
C LEU A 281 -0.71 -31.29 23.82
N ASP A 282 -0.80 -32.61 23.97
CA ASP A 282 -1.59 -33.26 25.02
C ASP A 282 -1.06 -32.90 26.42
N ALA A 283 0.25 -32.92 26.61
CA ALA A 283 0.87 -32.54 27.88
C ALA A 283 0.59 -31.08 28.26
N LEU A 284 0.67 -30.16 27.27
CA LEU A 284 0.34 -28.73 27.46
C LEU A 284 -1.15 -28.53 27.73
N ALA A 285 -2.03 -29.25 27.04
CA ALA A 285 -3.48 -29.17 27.21
C ALA A 285 -3.91 -29.63 28.63
N LYS A 286 -3.32 -30.72 29.16
CA LYS A 286 -3.57 -31.20 30.51
C LYS A 286 -3.22 -30.18 31.58
N GLU A 287 -2.22 -29.35 31.35
CA GLU A 287 -1.85 -28.26 32.24
C GLU A 287 -2.65 -26.97 31.98
N GLY A 288 -3.65 -26.98 31.09
CA GLY A 288 -4.51 -25.85 30.77
C GLY A 288 -3.81 -24.75 29.93
N ILE A 289 -2.72 -25.10 29.27
CA ILE A 289 -1.97 -24.20 28.36
C ILE A 289 -2.57 -24.25 26.96
N VAL A 290 -2.87 -23.10 26.38
CA VAL A 290 -3.25 -23.00 24.98
C VAL A 290 -1.99 -22.91 24.13
N ALA A 291 -1.80 -23.82 23.21
CA ALA A 291 -0.59 -23.84 22.37
C ALA A 291 -0.93 -23.75 20.87
N LEU A 292 -0.33 -22.77 20.21
CA LEU A 292 -0.39 -22.59 18.77
C LEU A 292 0.97 -22.95 18.16
N ARG A 293 0.93 -23.74 17.08
CA ARG A 293 2.13 -24.19 16.38
C ARG A 293 2.21 -23.60 14.98
N ARG A 294 3.44 -23.51 14.44
CA ARG A 294 3.71 -23.04 13.07
C ARG A 294 3.19 -21.63 12.81
N ALA A 295 3.32 -20.74 13.79
CA ALA A 295 3.03 -19.33 13.61
C ALA A 295 3.96 -18.72 12.55
N LYS A 296 3.44 -17.85 11.71
CA LYS A 296 4.23 -17.17 10.68
C LYS A 296 5.32 -16.30 11.34
N ARG A 297 6.53 -16.26 10.76
CA ARG A 297 7.65 -15.47 11.29
C ARG A 297 7.27 -14.02 11.58
N ARG A 298 6.54 -13.38 10.67
CA ARG A 298 6.05 -12.00 10.86
C ARG A 298 5.19 -11.82 12.11
N ASN A 299 4.38 -12.83 12.45
CA ASN A 299 3.52 -12.77 13.61
C ASN A 299 4.31 -12.83 14.92
N MET A 300 5.54 -13.40 14.90
CA MET A 300 6.39 -13.42 16.09
C MET A 300 6.85 -12.01 16.48
N GLU A 301 7.28 -11.20 15.52
CA GLU A 301 7.68 -9.79 15.73
C GLU A 301 6.47 -8.94 16.14
N ARG A 302 5.34 -9.12 15.47
CA ARG A 302 4.09 -8.42 15.80
C ARG A 302 3.56 -8.77 17.18
N LEU A 303 3.67 -10.03 17.61
CA LEU A 303 3.27 -10.47 18.95
C LEU A 303 4.07 -9.77 20.04
N THR A 304 5.39 -9.68 19.89
CA THR A 304 6.23 -8.98 20.87
C THR A 304 5.91 -7.49 20.95
N LEU A 305 5.50 -6.87 19.82
CA LEU A 305 5.06 -5.48 19.80
C LEU A 305 3.63 -5.27 20.31
N ALA A 306 2.75 -6.26 20.14
CA ALA A 306 1.37 -6.18 20.60
C ALA A 306 1.22 -6.51 22.09
N CYS A 307 1.83 -7.61 22.54
CA CYS A 307 1.68 -8.14 23.89
C CYS A 307 2.85 -7.79 24.82
N GLY A 308 3.95 -7.28 24.28
CA GLY A 308 5.22 -7.19 24.99
C GLY A 308 5.93 -8.56 25.05
N GLY A 309 6.97 -8.65 25.90
CA GLY A 309 7.78 -9.85 26.03
C GLY A 309 8.86 -9.97 24.96
N ILE A 310 9.55 -11.10 24.95
CA ILE A 310 10.69 -11.38 24.08
C ILE A 310 10.45 -12.70 23.35
N ALA A 311 10.70 -12.73 22.04
CA ALA A 311 10.64 -13.97 21.27
C ALA A 311 11.85 -14.85 21.59
N MET A 312 11.62 -16.00 22.25
CA MET A 312 12.65 -16.91 22.74
C MET A 312 13.06 -17.93 21.66
N ASN A 313 14.36 -18.09 21.46
CA ASN A 313 14.92 -19.12 20.58
C ASN A 313 15.36 -20.38 21.32
N SER A 314 15.38 -20.34 22.65
CA SER A 314 15.66 -21.49 23.54
C SER A 314 14.67 -21.51 24.70
N VAL A 315 14.42 -22.70 25.22
CA VAL A 315 13.64 -22.90 26.44
C VAL A 315 14.52 -22.99 27.71
N ASP A 316 15.83 -22.88 27.56
CA ASP A 316 16.76 -23.00 28.67
C ASP A 316 16.79 -21.73 29.52
N ASP A 317 16.60 -20.57 28.91
CA ASP A 317 16.70 -19.26 29.53
C ASP A 317 15.31 -18.63 29.80
N LEU A 318 14.28 -19.44 30.04
CA LEU A 318 12.94 -18.93 30.26
C LEU A 318 12.84 -18.25 31.63
N THR A 319 12.48 -16.95 31.60
CA THR A 319 12.20 -16.13 32.78
C THR A 319 10.81 -15.52 32.69
N PRO A 320 10.19 -15.12 33.82
CA PRO A 320 8.91 -14.39 33.77
C PRO A 320 8.96 -13.10 32.96
N GLU A 321 10.12 -12.48 32.81
CA GLU A 321 10.33 -11.23 32.10
C GLU A 321 10.25 -11.39 30.57
N CYS A 322 10.43 -12.62 30.05
CA CYS A 322 10.30 -12.87 28.61
C CYS A 322 8.83 -13.03 28.18
N LEU A 323 7.88 -13.07 29.11
CA LEU A 323 6.47 -13.24 28.81
C LEU A 323 5.82 -11.90 28.42
N GLY A 324 4.99 -11.95 27.38
CA GLY A 324 4.04 -10.89 27.08
C GLY A 324 2.73 -11.08 27.83
N HIS A 325 1.83 -10.11 27.74
CA HIS A 325 0.53 -10.12 28.39
C HIS A 325 -0.59 -9.73 27.40
N ALA A 326 -1.71 -10.45 27.49
CA ALA A 326 -2.93 -10.14 26.75
C ALA A 326 -4.15 -10.33 27.67
N GLY A 327 -5.02 -9.33 27.72
CA GLY A 327 -6.22 -9.40 28.56
C GLY A 327 -7.22 -10.45 28.10
N LEU A 328 -7.21 -10.82 26.80
CA LEU A 328 -8.11 -11.83 26.25
C LEU A 328 -7.48 -12.56 25.07
N VAL A 329 -7.50 -13.88 25.13
CA VAL A 329 -7.15 -14.76 24.01
C VAL A 329 -8.29 -15.75 23.77
N TYR A 330 -8.82 -15.81 22.56
CA TYR A 330 -9.91 -16.75 22.23
C TYR A 330 -9.83 -17.26 20.80
N GLU A 331 -10.35 -18.46 20.59
CA GLU A 331 -10.50 -19.09 19.29
C GLU A 331 -11.89 -18.83 18.73
N HIS A 332 -11.96 -18.33 17.51
CA HIS A 332 -13.18 -18.20 16.73
C HIS A 332 -13.12 -19.15 15.54
N THR A 333 -14.14 -19.99 15.38
CA THR A 333 -14.24 -20.96 14.28
C THR A 333 -15.29 -20.49 13.30
N LEU A 334 -14.92 -20.34 12.02
CA LEU A 334 -15.80 -19.97 10.93
C LEU A 334 -15.76 -21.05 9.85
N GLY A 335 -16.76 -21.95 9.83
CA GLY A 335 -16.72 -23.12 8.97
C GLY A 335 -15.58 -24.06 9.33
N GLU A 336 -14.68 -24.30 8.40
CA GLU A 336 -13.46 -25.12 8.60
C GLU A 336 -12.25 -24.30 9.07
N GLU A 337 -12.32 -22.97 8.96
CA GLU A 337 -11.23 -22.05 9.32
C GLU A 337 -11.31 -21.67 10.79
N LYS A 338 -10.15 -21.64 11.42
CA LYS A 338 -9.99 -21.24 12.83
C LYS A 338 -9.13 -20.01 12.91
N TYR A 339 -9.59 -19.06 13.69
CA TYR A 339 -8.89 -17.80 13.96
C TYR A 339 -8.63 -17.68 15.46
N THR A 340 -7.45 -17.25 15.84
CA THR A 340 -7.12 -16.94 17.23
C THR A 340 -6.96 -15.44 17.38
N PHE A 341 -7.76 -14.87 18.26
CA PHE A 341 -7.76 -13.46 18.61
C PHE A 341 -6.96 -13.25 19.90
N ILE A 342 -6.08 -12.28 19.88
CA ILE A 342 -5.27 -11.83 21.00
C ILE A 342 -5.57 -10.35 21.18
N GLU A 343 -6.35 -10.03 22.21
CA GLU A 343 -6.94 -8.71 22.39
C GLU A 343 -6.67 -8.16 23.79
N LYS A 344 -7.03 -6.89 23.99
CA LYS A 344 -6.87 -6.17 25.26
C LYS A 344 -5.42 -6.13 25.72
N CYS A 345 -4.49 -5.91 24.78
CA CYS A 345 -3.12 -5.60 25.10
C CYS A 345 -3.01 -4.16 25.62
N GLU A 346 -2.16 -3.91 26.62
CA GLU A 346 -2.08 -2.59 27.27
C GLU A 346 -1.64 -1.48 26.34
N ASN A 347 -0.58 -1.69 25.56
CA ASN A 347 -0.04 -0.71 24.60
C ASN A 347 0.34 -1.40 23.30
N PRO A 348 -0.64 -1.83 22.48
CA PRO A 348 -0.34 -2.58 21.28
C PRO A 348 0.31 -1.65 20.22
N ARG A 349 1.58 -1.91 19.93
CA ARG A 349 2.32 -1.25 18.82
C ARG A 349 2.25 -2.05 17.53
N SER A 350 1.46 -3.08 17.48
CA SER A 350 1.03 -3.82 16.31
C SER A 350 -0.46 -4.12 16.46
N VAL A 351 -1.21 -3.86 15.41
CA VAL A 351 -2.66 -3.98 15.37
C VAL A 351 -3.11 -4.78 14.16
N THR A 352 -4.34 -5.28 14.18
CA THR A 352 -4.91 -6.02 13.07
C THR A 352 -6.16 -5.33 12.56
N LEU A 353 -6.20 -5.02 11.25
CA LEU A 353 -7.42 -4.67 10.55
C LEU A 353 -8.08 -5.96 10.04
N LEU A 354 -9.19 -6.34 10.66
CA LEU A 354 -9.96 -7.52 10.29
C LEU A 354 -10.97 -7.13 9.22
N VAL A 355 -10.60 -7.41 7.96
CA VAL A 355 -11.44 -7.15 6.78
C VAL A 355 -12.41 -8.29 6.61
N LYS A 356 -13.70 -7.98 6.61
CA LYS A 356 -14.79 -8.93 6.42
C LYS A 356 -15.50 -8.69 5.08
N GLY A 357 -16.02 -9.75 4.47
CA GLY A 357 -16.74 -9.65 3.23
C GLY A 357 -17.26 -10.99 2.70
N PRO A 358 -18.27 -10.98 1.81
CA PRO A 358 -18.96 -12.17 1.36
C PRO A 358 -18.15 -13.04 0.41
N ASN A 359 -17.21 -12.45 -0.34
CA ASN A 359 -16.43 -13.17 -1.34
C ASN A 359 -14.99 -12.65 -1.42
N LYS A 360 -14.13 -13.43 -2.08
CA LYS A 360 -12.69 -13.11 -2.19
C LYS A 360 -12.43 -11.80 -2.96
N HIS A 361 -13.24 -11.47 -3.96
CA HIS A 361 -13.02 -10.26 -4.77
C HIS A 361 -13.28 -9.01 -3.94
N THR A 362 -14.39 -8.96 -3.20
CA THR A 362 -14.69 -7.86 -2.26
C THR A 362 -13.59 -7.72 -1.19
N LEU A 363 -13.16 -8.86 -0.61
CA LEU A 363 -12.08 -8.84 0.39
C LEU A 363 -10.78 -8.28 -0.18
N THR A 364 -10.40 -8.65 -1.41
CA THR A 364 -9.19 -8.12 -2.06
C THR A 364 -9.33 -6.63 -2.32
N GLN A 365 -10.47 -6.16 -2.84
CA GLN A 365 -10.75 -4.75 -3.09
C GLN A 365 -10.65 -3.91 -1.80
N ILE A 366 -11.30 -4.35 -0.72
CA ILE A 366 -11.25 -3.65 0.57
C ILE A 366 -9.81 -3.64 1.12
N LYS A 367 -9.09 -4.75 0.99
CA LYS A 367 -7.71 -4.86 1.44
C LYS A 367 -6.79 -3.88 0.71
N ASP A 368 -6.93 -3.75 -0.60
CA ASP A 368 -6.12 -2.83 -1.40
C ASP A 368 -6.50 -1.38 -1.06
N ALA A 369 -7.80 -1.06 -0.92
CA ALA A 369 -8.25 0.24 -0.45
C ALA A 369 -7.70 0.60 0.95
N VAL A 370 -7.71 -0.34 1.88
CA VAL A 370 -7.14 -0.17 3.23
C VAL A 370 -5.64 0.10 3.17
N ARG A 371 -4.89 -0.60 2.32
CA ARG A 371 -3.44 -0.36 2.14
C ARG A 371 -3.16 1.06 1.67
N ASP A 372 -3.94 1.53 0.72
CA ASP A 372 -3.78 2.89 0.19
C ASP A 372 -4.16 3.93 1.25
N GLY A 373 -5.24 3.72 1.99
CA GLY A 373 -5.61 4.56 3.12
C GLY A 373 -4.52 4.62 4.21
N LEU A 374 -3.91 3.48 4.55
CA LEU A 374 -2.79 3.43 5.50
C LEU A 374 -1.58 4.22 5.00
N ARG A 375 -1.25 4.11 3.71
CA ARG A 375 -0.16 4.89 3.09
C ARG A 375 -0.47 6.38 3.07
N ALA A 376 -1.72 6.76 2.73
CA ALA A 376 -2.15 8.15 2.71
C ALA A 376 -2.00 8.81 4.09
N VAL A 377 -2.44 8.15 5.16
CA VAL A 377 -2.30 8.65 6.54
C VAL A 377 -0.81 8.70 6.96
N LYS A 378 -0.04 7.65 6.66
CA LYS A 378 1.40 7.63 6.92
C LYS A 378 2.10 8.82 6.27
N ASN A 379 1.87 9.03 4.96
CA ASN A 379 2.50 10.10 4.21
C ASN A 379 2.13 11.48 4.78
N ALA A 380 0.87 11.69 5.18
CA ALA A 380 0.45 12.94 5.80
C ALA A 380 1.20 13.23 7.11
N ILE A 381 1.40 12.19 7.95
CA ILE A 381 2.14 12.32 9.21
C ILE A 381 3.63 12.60 8.96
N GLU A 382 4.26 11.85 8.05
CA GLU A 382 5.69 11.96 7.76
C GLU A 382 6.05 13.26 7.02
N ASP A 383 5.20 13.71 6.09
CA ASP A 383 5.40 14.96 5.34
C ASP A 383 5.05 16.20 6.18
N GLY A 384 4.19 16.08 7.20
CA GLY A 384 3.68 17.20 8.01
C GLY A 384 2.99 18.27 7.16
N SER A 385 2.52 17.93 5.97
CA SER A 385 1.92 18.86 5.02
C SER A 385 0.90 18.18 4.09
N VAL A 386 -0.13 18.92 3.74
CA VAL A 386 -1.19 18.50 2.82
C VAL A 386 -1.42 19.56 1.76
N VAL A 387 -2.12 19.21 0.70
CA VAL A 387 -2.42 20.09 -0.44
C VAL A 387 -3.91 20.02 -0.73
N SER A 388 -4.53 21.13 -1.10
CA SER A 388 -5.94 21.15 -1.50
C SER A 388 -6.20 20.23 -2.70
N GLY A 389 -7.14 19.31 -2.52
CA GLY A 389 -7.53 18.31 -3.52
C GLY A 389 -8.60 18.81 -4.50
N ALA A 390 -9.39 17.87 -5.05
CA ALA A 390 -10.46 18.14 -6.00
C ALA A 390 -10.06 18.92 -7.26
N GLY A 391 -8.79 18.83 -7.69
CA GLY A 391 -8.27 19.57 -8.85
C GLY A 391 -7.87 21.01 -8.57
N ALA A 392 -7.97 21.50 -7.33
CA ALA A 392 -7.62 22.88 -6.97
C ALA A 392 -6.13 23.17 -7.16
N PHE A 393 -5.27 22.24 -6.79
CA PHE A 393 -3.83 22.35 -7.00
C PHE A 393 -3.49 22.49 -8.48
N GLU A 394 -4.08 21.66 -9.33
CA GLU A 394 -3.82 21.64 -10.78
C GLU A 394 -4.25 22.95 -11.45
N VAL A 395 -5.37 23.55 -11.02
CA VAL A 395 -5.83 24.86 -11.51
C VAL A 395 -4.85 25.96 -11.11
N ALA A 396 -4.40 25.98 -9.86
CA ALA A 396 -3.44 26.97 -9.35
C ALA A 396 -2.10 26.88 -10.07
N VAL A 397 -1.56 25.67 -10.25
CA VAL A 397 -0.31 25.44 -10.98
C VAL A 397 -0.43 25.85 -12.42
N ALA A 398 -1.55 25.50 -13.10
CA ALA A 398 -1.76 25.88 -14.50
C ALA A 398 -1.76 27.41 -14.67
N ASP A 399 -2.43 28.15 -13.81
CA ASP A 399 -2.44 29.64 -13.85
C ASP A 399 -1.03 30.20 -13.58
N ALA A 400 -0.31 29.67 -12.60
CA ALA A 400 1.05 30.06 -12.31
C ALA A 400 2.03 29.79 -13.47
N LEU A 401 1.87 28.67 -14.18
CA LEU A 401 2.66 28.33 -15.37
C LEU A 401 2.38 29.27 -16.52
N VAL A 402 1.12 29.61 -16.77
CA VAL A 402 0.74 30.61 -17.80
C VAL A 402 1.37 31.97 -17.51
N LYS A 403 1.36 32.41 -16.24
CA LYS A 403 2.03 33.65 -15.82
C LYS A 403 3.56 33.56 -15.92
N HIS A 404 4.15 32.39 -15.70
CA HIS A 404 5.60 32.15 -15.80
C HIS A 404 6.10 32.02 -17.24
N LYS A 405 5.26 31.60 -18.17
CA LYS A 405 5.59 31.37 -19.59
C LYS A 405 6.46 32.48 -20.23
N PRO A 406 6.20 33.77 -20.05
CA PRO A 406 7.02 34.84 -20.64
C PRO A 406 8.47 34.84 -20.15
N ASN A 407 8.75 34.28 -18.99
CA ASN A 407 10.08 34.24 -18.38
C ASN A 407 10.97 33.13 -18.98
N VAL A 408 10.38 32.17 -19.69
CA VAL A 408 11.10 31.08 -20.34
C VAL A 408 11.58 31.52 -21.72
N LYS A 409 12.84 31.24 -22.05
CA LYS A 409 13.46 31.70 -23.31
C LYS A 409 13.02 30.86 -24.51
N GLY A 410 12.76 31.54 -25.62
CA GLY A 410 12.58 30.91 -26.92
C GLY A 410 11.30 30.07 -27.06
N ARG A 411 11.36 29.05 -27.90
CA ARG A 411 10.21 28.19 -28.22
C ARG A 411 9.80 27.22 -27.13
N ALA A 412 10.62 27.02 -26.09
CA ALA A 412 10.30 26.19 -24.93
C ALA A 412 9.05 26.71 -24.18
N GLN A 413 8.68 27.97 -24.33
CA GLN A 413 7.42 28.55 -23.85
C GLN A 413 6.18 27.73 -24.28
N LEU A 414 6.21 27.14 -25.49
CA LEU A 414 5.11 26.31 -25.97
C LEU A 414 5.00 24.99 -25.20
N GLY A 415 6.13 24.43 -24.78
CA GLY A 415 6.14 23.27 -23.87
C GLY A 415 5.58 23.59 -22.49
N VAL A 416 5.86 24.79 -21.95
CA VAL A 416 5.26 25.24 -20.68
C VAL A 416 3.75 25.39 -20.82
N GLN A 417 3.26 25.91 -21.95
CA GLN A 417 1.82 26.00 -22.22
C GLN A 417 1.17 24.62 -22.30
N ALA A 418 1.80 23.70 -23.04
CA ALA A 418 1.33 22.32 -23.15
C ALA A 418 1.23 21.64 -21.79
N PHE A 419 2.18 21.91 -20.89
CA PHE A 419 2.17 21.37 -19.53
C PHE A 419 1.02 21.94 -18.69
N ALA A 420 0.80 23.26 -18.75
CA ALA A 420 -0.30 23.92 -18.06
C ALA A 420 -1.67 23.35 -18.51
N ASP A 421 -1.85 23.21 -19.83
CA ASP A 421 -3.09 22.67 -20.41
C ASP A 421 -3.30 21.19 -20.06
N ALA A 422 -2.22 20.43 -19.94
CA ALA A 422 -2.27 19.02 -19.57
C ALA A 422 -2.71 18.81 -18.09
N LEU A 423 -2.26 19.64 -17.16
CA LEU A 423 -2.68 19.54 -15.75
C LEU A 423 -4.19 19.73 -15.57
N LEU A 424 -4.82 20.55 -16.41
CA LEU A 424 -6.25 20.81 -16.37
C LEU A 424 -7.10 19.58 -16.77
N VAL A 425 -6.49 18.47 -17.19
CA VAL A 425 -7.20 17.21 -17.43
C VAL A 425 -7.85 16.68 -16.15
N ILE A 426 -7.24 16.90 -14.98
CA ILE A 426 -7.75 16.37 -13.71
C ILE A 426 -9.13 16.96 -13.37
N PRO A 427 -9.32 18.29 -13.22
CA PRO A 427 -10.64 18.85 -12.97
C PRO A 427 -11.65 18.55 -14.11
N LYS A 428 -11.20 18.48 -15.36
CA LYS A 428 -12.07 18.09 -16.49
C LYS A 428 -12.63 16.67 -16.34
N VAL A 429 -11.78 15.71 -16.00
CA VAL A 429 -12.20 14.31 -15.82
C VAL A 429 -13.08 14.16 -14.57
N LEU A 430 -12.79 14.88 -13.49
CA LEU A 430 -13.65 14.91 -12.32
C LEU A 430 -15.06 15.38 -12.66
N ALA A 431 -15.20 16.50 -13.37
CA ALA A 431 -16.48 17.02 -13.84
C ALA A 431 -17.21 16.02 -14.75
N GLN A 432 -16.49 15.46 -15.74
CA GLN A 432 -17.03 14.49 -16.70
C GLN A 432 -17.56 13.22 -16.00
N ASN A 433 -16.82 12.68 -15.04
CA ASN A 433 -17.22 11.47 -14.31
C ASN A 433 -18.44 11.71 -13.41
N SER A 434 -18.65 12.96 -12.99
CA SER A 434 -19.83 13.36 -12.19
C SER A 434 -21.02 13.78 -13.05
N GLY A 435 -20.88 13.74 -14.40
CA GLY A 435 -21.97 14.04 -15.33
C GLY A 435 -22.12 15.52 -15.69
N TYR A 436 -21.16 16.37 -15.32
CA TYR A 436 -21.14 17.80 -15.63
C TYR A 436 -20.34 18.09 -16.92
N ASP A 437 -20.62 19.26 -17.54
CA ASP A 437 -19.83 19.71 -18.69
C ASP A 437 -18.41 20.09 -18.26
N PRO A 438 -17.35 19.42 -18.80
CA PRO A 438 -15.99 19.65 -18.36
C PRO A 438 -15.47 21.06 -18.71
N GLN A 439 -15.96 21.66 -19.80
CA GLN A 439 -15.51 22.99 -20.26
C GLN A 439 -16.14 24.09 -19.41
N GLU A 440 -17.44 23.99 -19.16
CA GLU A 440 -18.16 24.95 -18.32
C GLU A 440 -17.61 24.93 -16.89
N THR A 441 -17.47 23.74 -16.29
CA THR A 441 -16.93 23.58 -14.94
C THR A 441 -15.52 24.15 -14.84
N LEU A 442 -14.64 23.84 -15.81
CA LEU A 442 -13.28 24.37 -15.79
C LEU A 442 -13.25 25.90 -15.88
N LEU A 443 -14.09 26.49 -16.74
CA LEU A 443 -14.17 27.95 -16.86
C LEU A 443 -14.60 28.61 -15.54
N LYS A 444 -15.61 28.05 -14.87
CA LYS A 444 -16.04 28.50 -13.53
C LYS A 444 -14.91 28.45 -12.51
N LEU A 445 -14.16 27.32 -12.46
CA LEU A 445 -13.02 27.17 -11.55
C LEU A 445 -11.92 28.20 -11.79
N GLN A 446 -11.55 28.40 -13.05
CA GLN A 446 -10.49 29.37 -13.42
C GLN A 446 -10.92 30.82 -13.14
N THR A 447 -12.21 31.13 -13.30
CA THR A 447 -12.75 32.45 -13.01
C THR A 447 -12.73 32.70 -11.52
N GLU A 448 -13.29 31.78 -10.74
CA GLU A 448 -13.33 31.87 -9.28
C GLU A 448 -11.94 31.97 -8.66
N TYR A 449 -10.98 31.15 -9.14
CA TYR A 449 -9.58 31.21 -8.68
C TYR A 449 -8.93 32.57 -8.97
N LYS A 450 -9.23 33.20 -10.13
CA LYS A 450 -8.69 34.52 -10.46
C LYS A 450 -9.31 35.65 -9.66
N GLU A 451 -10.59 35.52 -9.29
CA GLU A 451 -11.31 36.54 -8.52
C GLU A 451 -11.03 36.44 -7.03
N SER A 452 -11.08 35.23 -6.46
CA SER A 452 -10.92 35.01 -5.02
C SER A 452 -9.45 34.81 -4.58
N GLY A 453 -8.60 34.29 -5.50
CA GLY A 453 -7.24 33.87 -5.15
C GLY A 453 -7.19 32.62 -4.26
N GLN A 454 -8.33 31.99 -3.95
CA GLN A 454 -8.40 30.80 -3.12
C GLN A 454 -8.27 29.52 -3.94
N LEU A 455 -7.77 28.44 -3.31
CA LEU A 455 -7.64 27.13 -3.94
C LEU A 455 -9.00 26.46 -4.07
N VAL A 456 -9.62 26.65 -5.22
CA VAL A 456 -10.95 26.11 -5.54
C VAL A 456 -10.86 24.87 -6.39
N GLY A 457 -11.59 23.82 -5.98
CA GLY A 457 -11.72 22.55 -6.69
C GLY A 457 -13.16 22.31 -7.13
N VAL A 458 -13.41 21.18 -7.77
CA VAL A 458 -14.74 20.78 -8.27
C VAL A 458 -15.55 20.14 -7.14
N ASP A 459 -16.72 20.66 -6.86
CA ASP A 459 -17.72 19.94 -6.08
C ASP A 459 -18.41 18.90 -6.98
N LEU A 460 -18.20 17.62 -6.69
CA LEU A 460 -18.72 16.51 -7.49
C LEU A 460 -20.24 16.33 -7.37
N SER A 461 -20.87 16.95 -6.38
CA SER A 461 -22.32 16.87 -6.17
C SER A 461 -23.09 17.95 -6.95
N THR A 462 -22.48 19.11 -7.15
CA THR A 462 -23.14 20.28 -7.77
C THR A 462 -22.52 20.71 -9.11
N GLY A 463 -21.23 20.33 -9.37
CA GLY A 463 -20.44 20.79 -10.50
C GLY A 463 -19.92 22.23 -10.33
N GLU A 464 -20.13 22.86 -9.18
CA GLU A 464 -19.73 24.23 -8.90
C GLU A 464 -18.35 24.30 -8.21
N PRO A 465 -17.67 25.46 -8.25
CA PRO A 465 -16.45 25.68 -7.49
C PRO A 465 -16.67 25.56 -5.98
N MET A 466 -15.76 24.87 -5.28
CA MET A 466 -15.72 24.80 -3.82
C MET A 466 -14.32 25.07 -3.29
N VAL A 467 -14.18 25.66 -2.11
CA VAL A 467 -12.89 25.77 -1.42
C VAL A 467 -12.53 24.41 -0.82
N ALA A 468 -11.62 23.70 -1.47
CA ALA A 468 -11.32 22.30 -1.15
C ALA A 468 -10.82 22.10 0.29
N GLY A 469 -10.07 23.07 0.83
CA GLY A 469 -9.59 23.04 2.22
C GLY A 469 -10.71 23.13 3.26
N GLU A 470 -11.70 23.98 3.04
CA GLU A 470 -12.87 24.13 3.93
C GLU A 470 -13.79 22.90 3.87
N ALA A 471 -13.87 22.27 2.68
CA ALA A 471 -14.62 21.03 2.49
C ALA A 471 -13.89 19.78 3.05
N GLY A 472 -12.67 19.93 3.56
CA GLY A 472 -11.88 18.83 4.10
C GLY A 472 -11.33 17.88 3.02
N VAL A 473 -11.22 18.32 1.76
CA VAL A 473 -10.69 17.52 0.66
C VAL A 473 -9.19 17.79 0.52
N TRP A 474 -8.39 16.86 1.05
CA TRP A 474 -6.95 16.98 1.11
C TRP A 474 -6.24 15.86 0.36
N ASP A 475 -5.23 16.22 -0.43
CA ASP A 475 -4.29 15.32 -1.08
C ASP A 475 -2.93 15.37 -0.36
N ASN A 476 -2.18 14.29 -0.39
CA ASN A 476 -0.83 14.23 0.15
C ASN A 476 0.15 15.06 -0.68
N TYR A 477 1.02 15.79 0.00
CA TYR A 477 2.11 16.54 -0.63
C TYR A 477 3.04 15.64 -1.45
N SER A 478 3.46 14.49 -0.88
CA SER A 478 4.34 13.51 -1.53
C SER A 478 3.72 12.93 -2.81
N VAL A 479 2.40 12.71 -2.83
CA VAL A 479 1.67 12.25 -4.04
C VAL A 479 1.81 13.27 -5.17
N LYS A 480 1.53 14.56 -4.91
CA LYS A 480 1.62 15.61 -5.94
C LYS A 480 3.07 15.82 -6.41
N LYS A 481 4.02 15.80 -5.49
CA LYS A 481 5.45 15.93 -5.81
C LYS A 481 5.93 14.80 -6.71
N GLN A 482 5.65 13.55 -6.33
CA GLN A 482 6.04 12.38 -7.10
C GLN A 482 5.35 12.36 -8.47
N LEU A 483 4.07 12.74 -8.54
CA LEU A 483 3.29 12.82 -9.77
C LEU A 483 3.93 13.81 -10.77
N LEU A 484 4.27 15.03 -10.35
CA LEU A 484 4.93 16.03 -11.21
C LEU A 484 6.28 15.51 -11.74
N HIS A 485 7.08 14.82 -10.91
CA HIS A 485 8.34 14.22 -11.34
C HIS A 485 8.13 13.09 -12.34
N SER A 486 7.33 12.10 -12.00
CA SER A 486 7.15 10.90 -12.81
C SER A 486 6.49 11.19 -14.16
N CYS A 487 5.44 12.02 -14.18
CA CYS A 487 4.77 12.40 -15.42
C CYS A 487 5.70 13.13 -16.40
N THR A 488 6.49 14.08 -15.88
CA THR A 488 7.43 14.85 -16.72
C THR A 488 8.51 13.96 -17.33
N VAL A 489 9.14 13.10 -16.49
CA VAL A 489 10.21 12.22 -16.95
C VAL A 489 9.70 11.23 -18.00
N ILE A 490 8.55 10.63 -17.77
CA ILE A 490 8.01 9.63 -18.70
C ILE A 490 7.50 10.28 -19.99
N ALA A 491 6.78 11.40 -19.91
CA ALA A 491 6.33 12.11 -21.10
C ALA A 491 7.53 12.57 -21.95
N SER A 492 8.57 13.14 -21.34
CA SER A 492 9.78 13.56 -22.03
C SER A 492 10.52 12.38 -22.68
N ASN A 493 10.66 11.25 -21.96
CA ASN A 493 11.30 10.05 -22.52
C ASN A 493 10.52 9.50 -23.73
N ILE A 494 9.19 9.42 -23.64
CA ILE A 494 8.36 8.92 -24.75
C ILE A 494 8.40 9.87 -25.95
N LEU A 495 8.46 11.20 -25.72
CA LEU A 495 8.60 12.19 -26.78
C LEU A 495 9.92 12.07 -27.56
N LEU A 496 10.98 11.62 -26.88
CA LEU A 496 12.32 11.51 -27.46
C LEU A 496 12.62 10.12 -28.05
N VAL A 497 11.64 9.20 -28.04
CA VAL A 497 11.79 7.86 -28.63
C VAL A 497 11.58 7.91 -30.13
N ASP A 498 12.58 7.52 -30.90
CA ASP A 498 12.52 7.43 -32.37
C ASP A 498 11.95 6.11 -32.87
N GLU A 499 12.30 4.99 -32.23
CA GLU A 499 11.86 3.65 -32.62
C GLU A 499 11.55 2.77 -31.41
N ILE A 500 10.52 1.93 -31.54
CA ILE A 500 10.17 0.91 -30.54
C ILE A 500 10.31 -0.47 -31.18
N MET A 501 11.22 -1.28 -30.65
CA MET A 501 11.39 -2.67 -31.05
C MET A 501 10.76 -3.60 -30.03
N ARG A 502 9.94 -4.54 -30.49
CA ARG A 502 9.36 -5.60 -29.68
C ARG A 502 10.03 -6.93 -30.04
N ALA A 503 10.73 -7.55 -29.08
CA ALA A 503 11.18 -8.93 -29.25
C ALA A 503 9.98 -9.88 -29.19
N GLY A 504 9.78 -10.66 -30.26
CA GLY A 504 8.75 -11.70 -30.28
C GLY A 504 9.16 -12.90 -29.40
N MET A 505 8.20 -13.61 -28.83
CA MET A 505 8.48 -14.85 -28.06
C MET A 505 9.21 -15.94 -28.86
N SER A 506 9.18 -15.87 -30.21
CA SER A 506 9.91 -16.78 -31.10
C SER A 506 11.42 -16.49 -31.16
N SER A 507 11.90 -15.31 -30.79
CA SER A 507 13.32 -14.97 -30.78
C SER A 507 14.06 -15.35 -29.49
N LEU A 508 13.34 -15.83 -28.47
CA LEU A 508 13.89 -16.30 -27.19
C LEU A 508 14.09 -17.82 -27.12
N LYS A 509 13.76 -18.54 -28.22
CA LYS A 509 14.06 -19.97 -28.39
C LYS A 509 15.21 -20.11 -29.39
N GLY A 510 16.38 -19.70 -28.99
CA GLY A 510 17.64 -20.00 -29.60
C GLY A 510 18.54 -20.64 -28.58
#